data_aaa3bb7985c23b02d232924c2dfdd2af
#
_entry.id   aaa3bb7985c23b02d232924c2dfdd2af
#
_cell.length_a   1.000
_cell.length_b   1.000
_cell.length_c   1.000
_cell.angle_alpha   90.00
_cell.angle_beta   90.00
_cell.angle_gamma   90.00
#
_symmetry.space_group_name_H-M   'P 1'
#
loop_
_entity.id
_entity.type
_entity.pdbx_description
1 polymer ?
#
loop_
_entity_poly.entity_id
_entity_poly.type
_entity_poly.pdbx_seq_one_letter_code
_entity_poly.pdbx_strand_id
1 'polypeptide(L)'
;MRTYIRSMMRLFTIVPLLALSLIATVPIARGDQPPPYRSMLYRPMIEAARQAQTAALAAANPRATNSRSLTLVGSLALPGFNADVWAHKGFAYVGTWGAGPDACPATGVRIIDLDEPNDPTLVGAVAAIPDSTQEDVEVTRVNTRFFHGDLLVTGIQSCSDVGPQGIDIWDVTDPRHPQHLGFWDSIGAFGVHELDLFQRGNRVFVAAATPFAEFAIGEGDFRLVEVTDPRNPVQVGEWGLSDIGVEPNCDDFAQFCTFDHSVTVNENGKMAILSYWDFGAVFLDISDPAHPTFVGRTVYPTGADGDTHSVALARGDNLLLTADEDFSPGEILNPPPDDTWGFLRIWNVKNPAAPVEIGRFSTANSLSTRSDGFYSIHNPVVRGNTAYLSWYTDGVRVVDISRPRAPREIASFVPPGVEDPFGFFPPVPIVWGVVVERDLILLSDMNAGLYVLKQKQAE
;
A
#
# COMPACT_ATOMS: atom_id res chain seq x y z
N MET A 1 -11.69 -34.79 -80.99
CA MET A 1 -12.46 -36.02 -80.81
C MET A 1 -13.33 -35.73 -79.61
N ARG A 2 -14.57 -35.30 -79.87
CA ARG A 2 -15.86 -36.01 -79.71
C ARG A 2 -15.91 -36.64 -78.27
N THR A 3 -16.89 -36.41 -77.37
CA THR A 3 -18.35 -36.27 -77.58
C THR A 3 -19.02 -36.02 -76.22
N TYR A 4 -19.98 -35.13 -76.10
CA TYR A 4 -21.33 -35.22 -75.51
C TYR A 4 -21.46 -35.87 -74.10
N ILE A 5 -22.27 -35.45 -73.12
CA ILE A 5 -23.76 -35.17 -73.17
C ILE A 5 -24.25 -34.64 -71.81
N ARG A 6 -25.10 -33.65 -71.79
CA ARG A 6 -26.38 -33.39 -71.07
C ARG A 6 -26.39 -33.39 -69.52
N SER A 7 -26.60 -32.24 -68.97
CA SER A 7 -27.91 -31.78 -68.41
C SER A 7 -28.64 -32.76 -67.45
N MET A 8 -28.66 -32.38 -66.17
CA MET A 8 -29.85 -32.48 -65.31
C MET A 8 -29.79 -31.45 -64.18
N MET A 9 -30.65 -30.43 -64.31
CA MET A 9 -31.05 -29.58 -63.20
C MET A 9 -31.74 -30.44 -62.14
N ARG A 10 -31.23 -30.38 -60.89
CA ARG A 10 -32.07 -30.66 -59.71
C ARG A 10 -31.97 -29.49 -58.78
N LEU A 11 -33.13 -28.86 -58.57
CA LEU A 11 -33.41 -27.95 -57.49
C LEU A 11 -33.01 -28.66 -56.14
N PHE A 12 -32.09 -28.07 -55.40
CA PHE A 12 -31.98 -28.33 -53.98
C PHE A 12 -32.35 -27.04 -53.26
N THR A 13 -33.49 -27.07 -52.60
CA THR A 13 -33.96 -26.13 -51.61
C THR A 13 -32.92 -25.97 -50.52
N ILE A 14 -32.44 -24.75 -50.37
CA ILE A 14 -31.58 -24.35 -49.26
C ILE A 14 -32.47 -24.19 -48.02
N VAL A 15 -32.38 -25.11 -47.09
CA VAL A 15 -32.88 -24.98 -45.73
C VAL A 15 -31.77 -24.34 -44.92
N PRO A 16 -31.97 -23.17 -44.31
CA PRO A 16 -30.99 -22.63 -43.41
C PRO A 16 -31.00 -23.46 -42.11
N LEU A 17 -29.95 -24.23 -41.87
CA LEU A 17 -29.66 -24.77 -40.54
C LEU A 17 -29.31 -23.59 -39.63
N LEU A 18 -30.28 -23.19 -38.79
CA LEU A 18 -30.00 -22.44 -37.58
C LEU A 18 -29.26 -23.40 -36.64
N ALA A 19 -27.95 -23.27 -36.58
CA ALA A 19 -27.17 -23.83 -35.49
C ALA A 19 -27.49 -23.00 -34.22
N LEU A 20 -28.48 -23.43 -33.45
CA LEU A 20 -28.58 -23.04 -32.03
C LEU A 20 -27.37 -23.65 -31.31
N SER A 21 -26.35 -22.85 -31.10
CA SER A 21 -25.36 -23.14 -30.07
C SER A 21 -26.06 -23.05 -28.69
N LEU A 22 -26.49 -24.19 -28.17
CA LEU A 22 -26.76 -24.34 -26.76
C LEU A 22 -25.41 -24.14 -26.05
N ILE A 23 -25.14 -22.91 -25.59
CA ILE A 23 -24.20 -22.70 -24.51
C ILE A 23 -24.90 -23.33 -23.31
N ALA A 24 -24.53 -24.56 -23.00
CA ALA A 24 -24.83 -25.15 -21.70
C ALA A 24 -24.17 -24.27 -20.67
N THR A 25 -24.92 -23.38 -20.03
CA THR A 25 -24.53 -22.78 -18.77
C THR A 25 -24.46 -23.95 -17.78
N VAL A 26 -23.25 -24.46 -17.55
CA VAL A 26 -22.98 -25.29 -16.39
C VAL A 26 -23.34 -24.42 -15.20
N PRO A 27 -24.29 -24.79 -14.35
CA PRO A 27 -24.48 -24.09 -13.11
C PRO A 27 -23.18 -24.31 -12.33
N ILE A 28 -22.40 -23.23 -12.19
CA ILE A 28 -21.33 -23.21 -11.19
C ILE A 28 -22.05 -23.47 -9.88
N ALA A 29 -21.81 -24.61 -9.29
CA ALA A 29 -22.23 -24.89 -7.95
C ALA A 29 -21.74 -23.68 -7.11
N ARG A 30 -22.64 -23.04 -6.39
CA ARG A 30 -22.32 -22.11 -5.32
C ARG A 30 -21.73 -22.92 -4.17
N GLY A 31 -20.55 -23.47 -4.38
CA GLY A 31 -19.66 -23.93 -3.35
C GLY A 31 -18.72 -22.78 -3.08
N ASP A 32 -18.73 -22.32 -1.86
CA ASP A 32 -17.81 -21.42 -1.22
C ASP A 32 -17.08 -20.47 -2.18
N GLN A 33 -17.72 -19.34 -2.48
CA GLN A 33 -17.01 -18.22 -3.09
C GLN A 33 -15.89 -17.89 -2.11
N PRO A 34 -14.64 -17.84 -2.56
CA PRO A 34 -13.57 -17.36 -1.69
C PRO A 34 -13.99 -15.99 -1.14
N PRO A 35 -13.69 -15.69 0.12
CA PRO A 35 -14.02 -14.39 0.68
C PRO A 35 -13.45 -13.31 -0.26
N PRO A 36 -14.13 -12.17 -0.41
CA PRO A 36 -13.61 -11.09 -1.25
C PRO A 36 -12.19 -10.74 -0.79
N TYR A 37 -11.23 -10.74 -1.70
CA TYR A 37 -9.79 -10.56 -1.42
C TYR A 37 -9.50 -9.38 -0.51
N ARG A 38 -10.27 -8.30 -0.62
CA ARG A 38 -10.20 -7.15 0.26
C ARG A 38 -10.42 -7.50 1.73
N SER A 39 -11.38 -8.38 2.02
CA SER A 39 -11.62 -8.83 3.40
C SER A 39 -10.46 -9.69 3.92
N MET A 40 -9.72 -10.36 3.04
CA MET A 40 -8.53 -11.10 3.43
C MET A 40 -7.40 -10.14 3.84
N LEU A 41 -7.13 -9.11 3.03
CA LEU A 41 -6.09 -8.12 3.29
C LEU A 41 -6.29 -7.38 4.62
N TYR A 42 -7.54 -6.97 4.91
CA TYR A 42 -7.84 -6.18 6.12
C TYR A 42 -8.38 -7.01 7.29
N ARG A 43 -8.54 -8.32 7.09
CA ARG A 43 -9.09 -9.21 8.12
C ARG A 43 -8.34 -9.13 9.45
N PRO A 44 -7.00 -9.20 9.49
CA PRO A 44 -6.26 -9.09 10.75
C PRO A 44 -6.59 -7.81 11.49
N MET A 45 -6.56 -6.68 10.82
CA MET A 45 -6.87 -5.37 11.41
C MET A 45 -8.32 -5.29 11.90
N ILE A 46 -9.29 -5.82 11.14
CA ILE A 46 -10.71 -5.85 11.52
C ILE A 46 -10.93 -6.74 12.76
N GLU A 47 -10.28 -7.89 12.83
CA GLU A 47 -10.35 -8.79 13.97
C GLU A 47 -9.73 -8.15 15.22
N ALA A 48 -8.54 -7.54 15.09
CA ALA A 48 -7.90 -6.77 16.15
C ALA A 48 -8.79 -5.60 16.63
N ALA A 49 -9.48 -4.91 15.70
CA ALA A 49 -10.43 -3.84 16.03
C ALA A 49 -11.58 -4.33 16.91
N ARG A 50 -12.16 -5.48 16.59
CA ARG A 50 -13.27 -6.08 17.39
C ARG A 50 -12.84 -6.39 18.81
N GLN A 51 -11.62 -6.86 19.01
CA GLN A 51 -11.08 -7.13 20.34
C GLN A 51 -10.78 -5.83 21.09
N ALA A 52 -10.11 -4.89 20.44
CA ALA A 52 -9.78 -3.61 21.01
C ALA A 52 -11.04 -2.82 21.43
N GLN A 53 -12.14 -2.88 20.66
CA GLN A 53 -13.43 -2.32 21.08
C GLN A 53 -13.92 -2.89 22.42
N THR A 54 -13.76 -4.20 22.61
CA THR A 54 -14.19 -4.86 23.86
C THR A 54 -13.32 -4.41 25.04
N ALA A 55 -12.02 -4.24 24.81
CA ALA A 55 -11.06 -3.79 25.84
C ALA A 55 -11.17 -2.28 26.12
N ALA A 56 -11.37 -1.45 25.09
CA ALA A 56 -11.45 0.02 25.21
C ALA A 56 -12.68 0.51 25.99
N LEU A 57 -13.78 -0.24 26.00
CA LEU A 57 -14.93 0.05 26.87
C LEU A 57 -14.57 0.06 28.37
N ALA A 58 -13.42 -0.53 28.73
CA ALA A 58 -12.91 -0.59 30.11
C ALA A 58 -11.75 0.39 30.38
N ALA A 59 -11.18 1.02 29.36
CA ALA A 59 -9.99 1.88 29.48
C ALA A 59 -10.34 3.37 29.31
N ALA A 60 -9.63 4.25 30.02
CA ALA A 60 -9.73 5.69 29.77
C ALA A 60 -9.04 6.03 28.42
N ASN A 61 -9.67 6.92 27.62
CA ASN A 61 -9.09 7.38 26.36
C ASN A 61 -7.62 7.81 26.51
N PRO A 62 -6.72 7.30 25.67
CA PRO A 62 -5.35 7.72 25.70
C PRO A 62 -5.25 9.24 25.42
N ARG A 63 -4.47 9.94 26.22
CA ARG A 63 -4.16 11.36 26.01
C ARG A 63 -2.91 11.46 25.15
N ALA A 64 -2.87 12.51 24.31
CA ALA A 64 -1.66 12.82 23.54
C ALA A 64 -0.43 12.85 24.45
N THR A 65 0.59 12.09 24.07
CA THR A 65 1.88 12.08 24.75
C THR A 65 2.96 12.58 23.81
N ASN A 66 3.73 13.58 24.27
CA ASN A 66 4.79 14.16 23.47
C ASN A 66 6.12 13.87 24.14
N SER A 67 7.10 13.42 23.36
CA SER A 67 8.49 13.55 23.81
C SER A 67 8.90 15.03 23.78
N ARG A 68 9.92 15.38 24.56
CA ARG A 68 10.41 16.77 24.63
C ARG A 68 10.94 17.32 23.30
N SER A 69 11.12 16.48 22.31
CA SER A 69 11.76 16.80 21.01
C SER A 69 10.78 16.98 19.83
N LEU A 70 9.51 16.59 19.96
CA LEU A 70 8.48 16.88 18.97
C LEU A 70 7.46 17.88 19.49
N THR A 71 6.98 18.75 18.61
CA THR A 71 5.95 19.74 18.93
C THR A 71 4.85 19.68 17.90
N LEU A 72 3.60 19.57 18.33
CA LEU A 72 2.44 19.74 17.46
C LEU A 72 2.37 21.23 17.04
N VAL A 73 2.37 21.47 15.75
CA VAL A 73 2.30 22.80 15.14
C VAL A 73 0.86 23.11 14.73
N GLY A 74 0.21 22.18 14.04
CA GLY A 74 -1.15 22.31 13.57
C GLY A 74 -1.79 20.95 13.33
N SER A 75 -3.09 20.95 13.08
CA SER A 75 -3.84 19.76 12.69
C SER A 75 -5.05 20.13 11.86
N LEU A 76 -5.50 19.22 11.00
CA LEU A 76 -6.70 19.36 10.21
C LEU A 76 -7.54 18.08 10.34
N ALA A 77 -8.76 18.23 10.86
CA ALA A 77 -9.71 17.11 10.88
C ALA A 77 -10.19 16.81 9.46
N LEU A 78 -10.06 15.55 9.04
CA LEU A 78 -10.53 15.07 7.76
C LEU A 78 -11.56 13.96 8.00
N PRO A 79 -12.74 14.05 7.38
CA PRO A 79 -13.77 13.02 7.55
C PRO A 79 -13.40 11.75 6.78
N GLY A 80 -13.84 10.63 7.30
CA GLY A 80 -13.62 9.31 6.72
C GLY A 80 -12.32 8.67 7.18
N PHE A 81 -12.01 7.51 6.63
CA PHE A 81 -10.77 6.82 6.92
C PHE A 81 -9.62 7.44 6.13
N ASN A 82 -8.64 8.02 6.83
CA ASN A 82 -7.45 8.55 6.21
C ASN A 82 -6.40 7.45 6.11
N ALA A 83 -5.71 7.40 4.97
CA ALA A 83 -4.64 6.46 4.70
C ALA A 83 -3.29 7.19 4.60
N ASP A 84 -2.42 6.81 3.70
CA ASP A 84 -1.10 7.40 3.59
C ASP A 84 -1.09 8.89 3.33
N VAL A 85 0.03 9.51 3.64
CA VAL A 85 0.28 10.93 3.45
C VAL A 85 1.54 11.16 2.64
N TRP A 86 1.43 11.93 1.56
CA TRP A 86 2.55 12.44 0.79
C TRP A 86 2.71 13.94 0.97
N ALA A 87 3.90 14.46 0.72
CA ALA A 87 4.17 15.89 0.78
C ALA A 87 4.96 16.37 -0.43
N HIS A 88 4.52 17.47 -1.05
CA HIS A 88 5.20 18.06 -2.19
C HIS A 88 4.99 19.56 -2.25
N LYS A 89 6.09 20.33 -2.24
CA LYS A 89 6.10 21.80 -2.42
C LYS A 89 5.13 22.58 -1.53
N GLY A 90 5.02 22.18 -0.26
CA GLY A 90 4.18 22.90 0.72
C GLY A 90 2.72 22.45 0.71
N PHE A 91 2.40 21.35 0.04
CA PHE A 91 1.10 20.70 0.11
C PHE A 91 1.25 19.28 0.69
N ALA A 92 0.24 18.87 1.45
CA ALA A 92 0.06 17.48 1.84
C ALA A 92 -1.05 16.84 1.00
N TYR A 93 -0.88 15.56 0.71
CA TYR A 93 -1.83 14.73 -0.02
C TYR A 93 -2.16 13.54 0.88
N VAL A 94 -3.43 13.38 1.26
CA VAL A 94 -3.85 12.35 2.20
C VAL A 94 -4.80 11.40 1.52
N GLY A 95 -4.41 10.13 1.45
CA GLY A 95 -5.18 9.05 0.87
C GLY A 95 -6.44 8.69 1.66
N THR A 96 -7.18 7.71 1.16
CA THR A 96 -8.42 7.22 1.77
C THR A 96 -8.40 5.70 1.83
N TRP A 97 -8.57 5.17 3.02
CA TRP A 97 -8.77 3.73 3.25
C TRP A 97 -10.26 3.38 3.31
N GLY A 98 -10.60 2.11 3.27
CA GLY A 98 -11.95 1.64 3.46
C GLY A 98 -12.02 0.13 3.67
N ALA A 99 -12.95 -0.31 4.48
CA ALA A 99 -13.13 -1.71 4.89
C ALA A 99 -14.26 -2.43 4.12
N GLY A 100 -14.46 -2.12 2.86
CA GLY A 100 -15.48 -2.73 2.02
C GLY A 100 -16.70 -1.82 1.79
N PRO A 101 -17.81 -2.36 1.22
CA PRO A 101 -18.95 -1.54 0.78
C PRO A 101 -19.61 -0.71 1.90
N ASP A 102 -19.61 -1.23 3.13
CA ASP A 102 -20.24 -0.58 4.28
C ASP A 102 -19.36 0.53 4.89
N ALA A 103 -18.10 0.58 4.54
CA ALA A 103 -17.11 1.55 5.00
C ALA A 103 -16.21 2.01 3.85
N CYS A 104 -16.83 2.56 2.82
CA CYS A 104 -16.19 3.12 1.63
C CYS A 104 -16.42 4.62 1.58
N PRO A 105 -15.52 5.45 2.11
CA PRO A 105 -15.71 6.91 2.16
C PRO A 105 -15.78 7.57 0.80
N ALA A 106 -15.09 7.03 -0.21
CA ALA A 106 -14.99 7.55 -1.58
C ALA A 106 -14.63 9.05 -1.64
N THR A 107 -13.82 9.52 -0.68
CA THR A 107 -13.42 10.94 -0.58
C THR A 107 -12.21 11.29 -1.44
N GLY A 108 -11.55 10.29 -2.01
CA GLY A 108 -10.35 10.46 -2.81
C GLY A 108 -9.14 10.91 -2.00
N VAL A 109 -8.11 11.35 -2.71
CA VAL A 109 -6.91 11.97 -2.13
C VAL A 109 -7.19 13.43 -1.83
N ARG A 110 -7.14 13.84 -0.55
CA ARG A 110 -7.35 15.22 -0.11
C ARG A 110 -6.09 16.02 -0.25
N ILE A 111 -6.19 17.24 -0.78
CA ILE A 111 -5.08 18.17 -1.00
C ILE A 111 -5.15 19.27 0.05
N ILE A 112 -4.11 19.39 0.86
CA ILE A 112 -4.03 20.32 1.98
C ILE A 112 -2.89 21.29 1.77
N ASP A 113 -3.18 22.58 1.90
CA ASP A 113 -2.21 23.65 1.85
C ASP A 113 -1.52 23.81 3.21
N LEU A 114 -0.19 23.87 3.22
CA LEU A 114 0.67 23.99 4.38
C LEU A 114 1.43 25.32 4.43
N ASP A 115 1.05 26.34 3.65
CA ASP A 115 1.70 27.67 3.69
C ASP A 115 1.71 28.23 5.12
N GLU A 116 0.63 27.97 5.87
CA GLU A 116 0.53 28.25 7.30
C GLU A 116 0.44 26.90 8.07
N PRO A 117 1.57 26.33 8.47
CA PRO A 117 1.56 24.98 9.07
C PRO A 117 0.78 24.85 10.39
N ASN A 118 0.50 25.97 11.06
CA ASN A 118 -0.33 26.02 12.28
C ASN A 118 -1.83 26.12 11.98
N ASP A 119 -2.21 26.33 10.72
CA ASP A 119 -3.59 26.39 10.23
C ASP A 119 -3.71 25.74 8.85
N PRO A 120 -3.42 24.42 8.73
CA PRO A 120 -3.49 23.72 7.45
C PRO A 120 -4.91 23.72 6.89
N THR A 121 -5.06 23.95 5.57
CA THR A 121 -6.37 24.13 4.94
C THR A 121 -6.61 23.14 3.80
N LEU A 122 -7.78 22.51 3.78
CA LEU A 122 -8.22 21.67 2.67
C LEU A 122 -8.53 22.53 1.46
N VAL A 123 -7.83 22.32 0.34
CA VAL A 123 -7.98 23.11 -0.90
C VAL A 123 -8.56 22.32 -2.06
N GLY A 124 -8.61 21.00 -1.98
CA GLY A 124 -9.15 20.16 -3.04
C GLY A 124 -9.10 18.68 -2.72
N ALA A 125 -9.61 17.87 -3.66
CA ALA A 125 -9.46 16.42 -3.67
C ALA A 125 -9.41 15.92 -5.12
N VAL A 126 -8.73 14.81 -5.34
CA VAL A 126 -8.65 14.09 -6.62
C VAL A 126 -9.03 12.64 -6.43
N ALA A 127 -9.31 11.94 -7.53
CA ALA A 127 -9.62 10.50 -7.51
C ALA A 127 -10.78 10.12 -6.58
N ALA A 128 -11.72 11.02 -6.32
CA ALA A 128 -12.93 10.73 -5.54
C ALA A 128 -13.92 9.91 -6.38
N ILE A 129 -13.58 8.65 -6.64
CA ILE A 129 -14.33 7.76 -7.51
C ILE A 129 -15.28 6.92 -6.64
N PRO A 130 -16.59 6.89 -6.98
CA PRO A 130 -17.55 6.05 -6.24
C PRO A 130 -17.12 4.58 -6.22
N ASP A 131 -17.39 3.89 -5.10
CA ASP A 131 -17.06 2.48 -4.88
C ASP A 131 -15.56 2.18 -4.95
N SER A 132 -14.72 3.15 -4.56
CA SER A 132 -13.27 2.97 -4.51
C SER A 132 -12.62 3.68 -3.32
N THR A 133 -11.40 3.24 -3.01
CA THR A 133 -10.48 3.87 -2.06
C THR A 133 -9.12 4.10 -2.71
N GLN A 134 -8.36 5.02 -2.15
CA GLN A 134 -7.06 5.49 -2.66
C GLN A 134 -6.09 5.51 -1.47
N GLU A 135 -5.53 4.36 -1.14
CA GLU A 135 -4.72 4.23 0.06
C GLU A 135 -3.41 4.97 -0.08
N ASP A 136 -2.69 4.69 -1.13
CA ASP A 136 -1.38 5.28 -1.39
C ASP A 136 -1.45 6.37 -2.48
N VAL A 137 -0.61 7.38 -2.33
CA VAL A 137 -0.49 8.52 -3.23
C VAL A 137 0.94 9.04 -3.29
N GLU A 138 1.42 9.28 -4.48
CA GLU A 138 2.70 9.94 -4.69
C GLU A 138 2.63 11.13 -5.64
N VAL A 139 3.43 12.15 -5.37
CA VAL A 139 3.55 13.34 -6.21
C VAL A 139 5.02 13.65 -6.48
N THR A 140 5.37 13.76 -7.76
CA THR A 140 6.72 14.13 -8.14
C THR A 140 6.77 15.10 -9.34
N ARG A 141 7.85 15.85 -9.43
CA ARG A 141 8.10 16.70 -10.60
C ARG A 141 8.56 15.84 -11.78
N VAL A 142 7.80 15.90 -12.87
CA VAL A 142 8.07 15.13 -14.10
C VAL A 142 8.39 16.06 -15.26
N ASN A 143 9.36 15.64 -16.08
CA ASN A 143 9.77 16.34 -17.28
C ASN A 143 9.99 15.36 -18.43
N THR A 144 9.00 15.20 -19.29
CA THR A 144 9.05 14.37 -20.49
C THR A 144 8.66 15.16 -21.73
N ARG A 145 8.69 14.54 -22.89
CA ARG A 145 8.18 15.16 -24.13
C ARG A 145 6.66 15.32 -24.15
N PHE A 146 5.94 14.65 -23.25
CA PHE A 146 4.47 14.63 -23.21
C PHE A 146 3.90 15.44 -22.06
N PHE A 147 4.68 15.58 -20.98
CA PHE A 147 4.23 16.26 -19.77
C PHE A 147 5.37 16.98 -19.05
N HIS A 148 5.08 18.22 -18.61
CA HIS A 148 5.98 19.02 -17.77
C HIS A 148 5.18 19.59 -16.60
N GLY A 149 5.28 18.97 -15.45
CA GLY A 149 4.45 19.38 -14.33
C GLY A 149 4.73 18.55 -13.09
N ASP A 150 3.92 18.74 -12.10
CA ASP A 150 3.88 17.91 -10.91
C ASP A 150 2.80 16.84 -11.14
N LEU A 151 3.25 15.58 -11.24
CA LEU A 151 2.40 14.43 -11.51
C LEU A 151 2.01 13.76 -10.20
N LEU A 152 0.73 13.59 -9.97
CA LEU A 152 0.18 12.76 -8.91
C LEU A 152 -0.27 11.43 -9.50
N VAL A 153 0.08 10.35 -8.82
CA VAL A 153 -0.47 9.01 -9.05
C VAL A 153 -1.03 8.47 -7.73
N THR A 154 -2.11 7.71 -7.82
CA THR A 154 -2.70 7.03 -6.66
C THR A 154 -3.24 5.67 -7.06
N GLY A 155 -3.07 4.69 -6.19
CA GLY A 155 -3.67 3.38 -6.32
C GLY A 155 -5.19 3.46 -6.15
N ILE A 156 -5.93 2.76 -6.99
CA ILE A 156 -7.38 2.62 -6.91
C ILE A 156 -7.71 1.19 -6.55
N GLN A 157 -8.39 1.03 -5.42
CA GLN A 157 -8.91 -0.25 -4.94
C GLN A 157 -10.42 -0.21 -4.91
N SER A 158 -11.04 -1.28 -5.38
CA SER A 158 -12.50 -1.40 -5.34
C SER A 158 -13.00 -1.62 -3.91
N CYS A 159 -14.06 -0.94 -3.50
CA CYS A 159 -14.77 -1.24 -2.25
C CYS A 159 -15.66 -2.47 -2.37
N SER A 160 -16.09 -2.80 -3.58
CA SER A 160 -16.87 -3.99 -3.93
C SER A 160 -16.10 -4.84 -4.94
N ASP A 161 -16.62 -6.03 -5.28
CA ASP A 161 -15.97 -6.92 -6.26
C ASP A 161 -16.06 -6.41 -7.72
N VAL A 162 -16.73 -5.28 -7.96
CA VAL A 162 -17.03 -4.75 -9.31
C VAL A 162 -16.70 -3.26 -9.47
N GLY A 163 -16.13 -2.63 -8.46
CA GLY A 163 -15.70 -1.24 -8.52
C GLY A 163 -14.44 -1.03 -9.37
N PRO A 164 -14.06 0.23 -9.60
CA PRO A 164 -12.85 0.57 -10.36
C PRO A 164 -11.57 0.14 -9.63
N GLN A 165 -10.56 -0.25 -10.40
CA GLN A 165 -9.29 -0.79 -9.93
C GLN A 165 -8.16 -0.32 -10.84
N GLY A 166 -7.04 0.10 -10.30
CA GLY A 166 -5.90 0.49 -11.13
C GLY A 166 -5.09 1.68 -10.59
N ILE A 167 -4.64 2.55 -11.49
CA ILE A 167 -3.88 3.77 -11.15
C ILE A 167 -4.59 4.97 -11.76
N ASP A 168 -4.90 5.97 -10.94
CA ASP A 168 -5.43 7.25 -11.39
C ASP A 168 -4.32 8.31 -11.44
N ILE A 169 -4.30 9.13 -12.49
CA ILE A 169 -3.17 10.01 -12.84
C ILE A 169 -3.65 11.44 -13.03
N TRP A 170 -3.04 12.37 -12.30
CA TRP A 170 -3.42 13.78 -12.26
C TRP A 170 -2.26 14.73 -12.45
N ASP A 171 -2.50 15.86 -13.11
CA ASP A 171 -1.65 17.04 -13.08
C ASP A 171 -2.03 17.89 -11.86
N VAL A 172 -1.10 18.01 -10.93
CA VAL A 172 -1.22 18.82 -9.72
C VAL A 172 -0.19 19.95 -9.70
N THR A 173 0.26 20.42 -10.88
CA THR A 173 1.17 21.57 -11.00
C THR A 173 0.57 22.81 -10.33
N ASP A 174 -0.75 22.96 -10.41
CA ASP A 174 -1.55 23.83 -9.55
C ASP A 174 -2.43 22.94 -8.64
N PRO A 175 -2.03 22.68 -7.39
CA PRO A 175 -2.76 21.79 -6.50
C PRO A 175 -4.18 22.26 -6.16
N ARG A 176 -4.48 23.54 -6.35
CA ARG A 176 -5.83 24.11 -6.16
C ARG A 176 -6.75 23.87 -7.35
N HIS A 177 -6.19 23.53 -8.51
CA HIS A 177 -6.92 23.27 -9.75
C HIS A 177 -6.37 22.02 -10.45
N PRO A 178 -6.44 20.84 -9.82
CA PRO A 178 -5.90 19.60 -10.39
C PRO A 178 -6.62 19.23 -11.68
N GLN A 179 -5.89 18.62 -12.62
CA GLN A 179 -6.42 18.17 -13.91
C GLN A 179 -6.24 16.67 -14.07
N HIS A 180 -7.32 15.94 -14.29
CA HIS A 180 -7.24 14.52 -14.60
C HIS A 180 -6.53 14.30 -15.93
N LEU A 181 -5.59 13.36 -15.97
CA LEU A 181 -4.80 13.06 -17.15
C LEU A 181 -5.16 11.70 -17.76
N GLY A 182 -5.20 10.64 -16.95
CA GLY A 182 -5.44 9.29 -17.45
C GLY A 182 -5.68 8.29 -16.32
N PHE A 183 -6.04 7.10 -16.72
CA PHE A 183 -6.29 5.96 -15.84
C PHE A 183 -5.70 4.70 -16.47
N TRP A 184 -5.02 3.89 -15.68
CA TRP A 184 -4.64 2.53 -16.04
C TRP A 184 -5.52 1.55 -15.24
N ASP A 185 -6.22 0.66 -15.96
CA ASP A 185 -7.09 -0.36 -15.39
C ASP A 185 -6.28 -1.63 -15.13
N SER A 186 -6.27 -2.10 -13.89
CA SER A 186 -5.52 -3.30 -13.48
C SER A 186 -6.24 -4.61 -13.81
N ILE A 187 -7.40 -4.57 -14.36
CA ILE A 187 -8.27 -5.68 -14.79
C ILE A 187 -8.19 -6.96 -13.92
N GLY A 188 -9.27 -7.24 -13.20
CA GLY A 188 -9.51 -8.55 -12.59
C GLY A 188 -8.79 -8.86 -11.28
N ALA A 189 -8.06 -7.91 -10.70
CA ALA A 189 -7.45 -8.03 -9.39
C ALA A 189 -8.15 -7.13 -8.36
N PHE A 190 -7.66 -7.13 -7.15
CA PHE A 190 -8.12 -6.29 -6.04
C PHE A 190 -7.96 -4.78 -6.30
N GLY A 191 -7.08 -4.40 -7.21
CA GLY A 191 -6.66 -3.05 -7.49
C GLY A 191 -5.22 -2.80 -7.08
N VAL A 192 -4.76 -1.56 -7.19
CA VAL A 192 -3.42 -1.16 -6.75
C VAL A 192 -3.50 -0.70 -5.31
N HIS A 193 -2.75 -1.37 -4.44
CA HIS A 193 -2.70 -1.08 -3.01
C HIS A 193 -1.66 0.00 -2.71
N GLU A 194 -0.38 -0.32 -2.86
CA GLU A 194 0.72 0.64 -2.75
C GLU A 194 1.52 0.73 -4.06
N LEU A 195 2.24 1.82 -4.25
CA LEU A 195 2.96 2.12 -5.48
C LEU A 195 4.20 3.00 -5.23
N ASP A 196 5.09 3.05 -6.22
CA ASP A 196 6.24 3.97 -6.25
C ASP A 196 6.33 4.64 -7.63
N LEU A 197 6.31 5.98 -7.65
CA LEU A 197 6.40 6.80 -8.86
C LEU A 197 7.82 7.29 -9.08
N PHE A 198 8.49 6.77 -10.10
CA PHE A 198 9.87 7.13 -10.38
C PHE A 198 10.13 7.52 -11.83
N GLN A 199 11.14 8.34 -12.01
CA GLN A 199 11.63 8.73 -13.35
C GLN A 199 13.01 8.15 -13.60
N ARG A 200 13.17 7.48 -14.76
CA ARG A 200 14.45 6.96 -15.24
C ARG A 200 14.79 7.56 -16.61
N GLY A 201 15.66 8.54 -16.61
CA GLY A 201 15.97 9.32 -17.79
C GLY A 201 14.76 10.14 -18.27
N ASN A 202 14.28 9.88 -19.47
CA ASN A 202 13.11 10.53 -20.05
C ASN A 202 11.81 9.69 -19.97
N ARG A 203 11.87 8.56 -19.28
CA ARG A 203 10.71 7.68 -19.03
C ARG A 203 10.29 7.78 -17.58
N VAL A 204 8.96 7.72 -17.36
CA VAL A 204 8.33 7.76 -16.03
C VAL A 204 7.54 6.47 -15.86
N PHE A 205 7.65 5.88 -14.69
CA PHE A 205 7.05 4.60 -14.35
C PHE A 205 6.33 4.68 -13.01
N VAL A 206 5.32 3.86 -12.88
CA VAL A 206 4.73 3.47 -11.60
C VAL A 206 5.01 1.99 -11.40
N ALA A 207 5.73 1.65 -10.35
CA ALA A 207 5.78 0.31 -9.80
C ALA A 207 4.56 0.15 -8.89
N ALA A 208 3.79 -0.91 -9.04
CA ALA A 208 2.53 -1.08 -8.34
C ALA A 208 2.41 -2.48 -7.76
N ALA A 209 1.99 -2.55 -6.50
CA ALA A 209 1.58 -3.78 -5.83
C ALA A 209 0.08 -3.99 -6.10
N THR A 210 -0.26 -5.16 -6.64
CA THR A 210 -1.63 -5.60 -6.89
C THR A 210 -1.89 -6.89 -6.10
N PRO A 211 -2.16 -6.77 -4.79
CA PRO A 211 -2.27 -7.92 -3.90
C PRO A 211 -3.22 -8.99 -4.41
N PHE A 212 -2.84 -10.25 -4.27
CA PHE A 212 -3.62 -11.43 -4.66
C PHE A 212 -3.91 -11.57 -6.18
N ALA A 213 -3.32 -10.77 -7.06
CA ALA A 213 -3.52 -10.92 -8.49
C ALA A 213 -3.05 -12.29 -8.97
N GLU A 214 -1.89 -12.75 -8.50
CA GLU A 214 -1.35 -14.05 -8.85
C GLU A 214 -2.24 -15.20 -8.37
N PHE A 215 -2.75 -15.11 -7.15
CA PHE A 215 -3.66 -16.11 -6.59
C PHE A 215 -5.04 -16.10 -7.27
N ALA A 216 -5.58 -14.90 -7.57
CA ALA A 216 -6.93 -14.73 -8.07
C ALA A 216 -7.08 -15.02 -9.57
N ILE A 217 -6.12 -14.56 -10.37
CA ILE A 217 -6.21 -14.56 -11.84
C ILE A 217 -4.97 -15.14 -12.53
N GLY A 218 -3.96 -15.58 -11.78
CA GLY A 218 -2.73 -16.17 -12.30
C GLY A 218 -1.79 -15.17 -12.97
N GLU A 219 -1.94 -13.88 -12.67
CA GLU A 219 -1.04 -12.82 -13.14
C GLU A 219 -0.23 -12.29 -11.95
N GLY A 220 1.04 -11.92 -12.14
CA GLY A 220 1.93 -11.51 -11.04
C GLY A 220 1.37 -10.35 -10.20
N ASP A 221 1.70 -10.32 -8.92
CA ASP A 221 1.24 -9.25 -8.00
C ASP A 221 1.97 -7.92 -8.23
N PHE A 222 3.18 -7.96 -8.80
CA PHE A 222 3.93 -6.76 -9.17
C PHE A 222 3.63 -6.33 -10.59
N ARG A 223 3.32 -5.04 -10.78
CA ARG A 223 3.10 -4.41 -12.09
C ARG A 223 4.03 -3.24 -12.29
N LEU A 224 4.58 -3.12 -13.50
CA LEU A 224 5.34 -1.94 -13.91
C LEU A 224 4.58 -1.23 -15.04
N VAL A 225 4.10 -0.03 -14.76
CA VAL A 225 3.29 0.78 -15.70
C VAL A 225 4.09 1.99 -16.15
N GLU A 226 4.30 2.14 -17.45
CA GLU A 226 4.91 3.33 -18.01
C GLU A 226 3.87 4.45 -18.14
N VAL A 227 4.15 5.58 -17.50
CA VAL A 227 3.33 6.79 -17.49
C VAL A 227 4.07 7.99 -18.10
N THR A 228 5.04 7.73 -18.99
CA THR A 228 5.82 8.76 -19.72
C THR A 228 4.90 9.71 -20.48
N ASP A 229 3.84 9.19 -21.10
CA ASP A 229 2.65 9.93 -21.52
C ASP A 229 1.53 9.61 -20.51
N PRO A 230 1.25 10.49 -19.54
CA PRO A 230 0.31 10.20 -18.48
C PRO A 230 -1.16 10.09 -18.95
N ARG A 231 -1.43 10.45 -20.22
CA ARG A 231 -2.75 10.26 -20.85
C ARG A 231 -2.93 8.89 -21.48
N ASN A 232 -1.84 8.16 -21.65
CA ASN A 232 -1.82 6.83 -22.27
C ASN A 232 -0.89 5.91 -21.44
N PRO A 233 -1.24 5.59 -20.18
CA PRO A 233 -0.46 4.68 -19.35
C PRO A 233 -0.46 3.26 -19.96
N VAL A 234 0.67 2.57 -19.89
CA VAL A 234 0.85 1.23 -20.47
C VAL A 234 1.60 0.33 -19.51
N GLN A 235 1.05 -0.82 -19.17
CA GLN A 235 1.80 -1.86 -18.46
C GLN A 235 2.93 -2.36 -19.36
N VAL A 236 4.13 -2.38 -18.84
CA VAL A 236 5.34 -2.78 -19.58
C VAL A 236 6.03 -4.00 -18.97
N GLY A 237 5.68 -4.36 -17.74
CA GLY A 237 6.23 -5.53 -17.07
C GLY A 237 5.33 -6.01 -15.95
N GLU A 238 5.57 -7.23 -15.51
CA GLU A 238 4.94 -7.87 -14.36
C GLU A 238 5.89 -8.92 -13.78
N TRP A 239 5.65 -9.31 -12.54
CA TRP A 239 6.36 -10.38 -11.88
C TRP A 239 5.52 -10.96 -10.72
N GLY A 240 5.66 -12.27 -10.50
CA GLY A 240 5.05 -13.00 -9.40
C GLY A 240 5.94 -14.13 -8.87
N LEU A 241 5.54 -14.78 -7.80
CA LEU A 241 6.28 -15.88 -7.20
C LEU A 241 6.39 -17.09 -8.11
N SER A 242 5.42 -17.33 -8.99
CA SER A 242 5.44 -18.41 -9.99
C SER A 242 6.61 -18.27 -10.98
N ASP A 243 7.13 -17.06 -11.24
CA ASP A 243 8.31 -16.83 -12.07
C ASP A 243 9.58 -17.47 -11.51
N ILE A 244 9.60 -17.76 -10.22
CA ILE A 244 10.69 -18.47 -9.54
C ILE A 244 10.28 -19.87 -9.06
N GLY A 245 9.12 -20.38 -9.51
CA GLY A 245 8.62 -21.71 -9.19
C GLY A 245 8.10 -21.85 -7.76
N VAL A 246 7.67 -20.75 -7.15
CA VAL A 246 6.99 -20.72 -5.85
C VAL A 246 5.51 -20.52 -6.11
N GLU A 247 4.68 -21.45 -5.64
CA GLU A 247 3.22 -21.29 -5.73
C GLU A 247 2.75 -20.29 -4.68
N PRO A 248 1.96 -19.28 -5.07
CA PRO A 248 1.35 -18.36 -4.11
C PRO A 248 0.41 -19.13 -3.19
N ASN A 249 0.45 -18.83 -1.92
CA ASN A 249 -0.36 -19.48 -0.91
C ASN A 249 -0.96 -18.46 0.04
N CYS A 250 -2.25 -18.58 0.30
CA CYS A 250 -2.98 -17.81 1.30
C CYS A 250 -4.17 -18.62 1.82
N ASP A 251 -3.92 -19.90 2.19
CA ASP A 251 -4.96 -20.78 2.73
C ASP A 251 -5.36 -20.39 4.15
N ASP A 252 -4.43 -19.83 4.91
CA ASP A 252 -4.67 -19.30 6.26
C ASP A 252 -3.87 -18.01 6.42
N PHE A 253 -4.57 -16.88 6.36
CA PHE A 253 -3.97 -15.56 6.43
C PHE A 253 -3.20 -15.33 7.75
N ALA A 254 -3.68 -15.92 8.83
CA ALA A 254 -3.07 -15.80 10.16
C ALA A 254 -1.84 -16.69 10.37
N GLN A 255 -1.48 -17.54 9.42
CA GLN A 255 -0.35 -18.44 9.55
C GLN A 255 0.67 -18.28 8.43
N PHE A 256 0.21 -18.15 7.19
CA PHE A 256 1.09 -17.97 6.05
C PHE A 256 0.30 -17.50 4.82
N CYS A 257 0.58 -16.28 4.39
CA CYS A 257 -0.02 -15.70 3.20
C CYS A 257 1.03 -15.00 2.35
N THR A 258 1.09 -15.29 1.06
CA THR A 258 2.03 -14.68 0.15
C THR A 258 1.31 -13.78 -0.85
N PHE A 259 1.55 -12.50 -0.76
CA PHE A 259 1.10 -11.49 -1.72
C PHE A 259 2.01 -10.26 -1.64
N ASP A 260 2.12 -9.53 -2.73
CA ASP A 260 2.84 -8.26 -2.74
C ASP A 260 1.96 -7.16 -2.17
N HIS A 261 2.36 -6.65 -1.00
CA HIS A 261 1.61 -5.60 -0.30
C HIS A 261 2.03 -4.21 -0.78
N SER A 262 3.34 -3.98 -0.87
CA SER A 262 3.90 -2.68 -1.24
C SER A 262 5.16 -2.81 -2.07
N VAL A 263 5.54 -1.73 -2.74
CA VAL A 263 6.75 -1.67 -3.55
C VAL A 263 7.52 -0.39 -3.32
N THR A 264 8.84 -0.49 -3.25
CA THR A 264 9.76 0.65 -3.24
C THR A 264 10.82 0.46 -4.32
N VAL A 265 11.10 1.51 -5.09
CA VAL A 265 12.14 1.48 -6.13
C VAL A 265 13.37 2.25 -5.65
N ASN A 266 14.53 1.71 -5.91
CA ASN A 266 15.76 2.35 -5.50
C ASN A 266 16.05 3.64 -6.30
N GLU A 267 16.92 4.52 -5.76
CA GLU A 267 17.17 5.87 -6.28
C GLU A 267 17.54 5.92 -7.78
N ASN A 268 18.19 4.88 -8.32
CA ASN A 268 18.54 4.84 -9.75
C ASN A 268 17.44 4.24 -10.66
N GLY A 269 16.33 3.79 -10.09
CA GLY A 269 15.20 3.23 -10.81
C GLY A 269 15.44 1.86 -11.45
N LYS A 270 16.37 1.06 -10.94
CA LYS A 270 16.75 -0.23 -11.54
C LYS A 270 16.47 -1.43 -10.66
N MET A 271 16.11 -1.22 -9.43
CA MET A 271 15.78 -2.28 -8.49
C MET A 271 14.46 -1.92 -7.81
N ALA A 272 13.49 -2.80 -7.90
CA ALA A 272 12.28 -2.77 -7.09
C ALA A 272 12.47 -3.71 -5.89
N ILE A 273 11.95 -3.30 -4.75
CA ILE A 273 11.88 -4.09 -3.54
C ILE A 273 10.40 -4.24 -3.20
N LEU A 274 9.91 -5.46 -3.26
CA LEU A 274 8.52 -5.81 -3.04
C LEU A 274 8.34 -6.31 -1.60
N SER A 275 7.29 -5.89 -0.96
CA SER A 275 6.94 -6.34 0.39
C SER A 275 5.97 -7.52 0.28
N TYR A 276 6.53 -8.71 0.13
CA TYR A 276 5.77 -9.95 0.02
C TYR A 276 5.48 -10.56 1.40
N TRP A 277 4.47 -10.06 2.04
CA TRP A 277 3.93 -10.44 3.35
C TRP A 277 4.80 -11.49 4.09
N ASP A 278 4.38 -12.74 4.22
CA ASP A 278 5.19 -13.81 4.86
C ASP A 278 6.38 -14.32 4.05
N PHE A 279 6.52 -13.88 2.81
CA PHE A 279 7.66 -14.30 1.99
C PHE A 279 8.88 -13.38 2.20
N GLY A 280 8.69 -12.18 2.72
CA GLY A 280 9.72 -11.20 3.01
C GLY A 280 9.91 -10.16 1.90
N ALA A 281 10.89 -9.27 2.05
CA ALA A 281 11.21 -8.27 1.05
C ALA A 281 11.95 -8.90 -0.13
N VAL A 282 11.37 -8.84 -1.32
CA VAL A 282 11.87 -9.42 -2.58
C VAL A 282 12.56 -8.36 -3.42
N PHE A 283 13.76 -8.62 -3.91
CA PHE A 283 14.53 -7.73 -4.77
C PHE A 283 14.41 -8.17 -6.22
N LEU A 284 13.96 -7.25 -7.09
CA LEU A 284 13.87 -7.44 -8.54
C LEU A 284 14.79 -6.48 -9.28
N ASP A 285 15.58 -6.97 -10.23
CA ASP A 285 16.22 -6.12 -11.24
C ASP A 285 15.18 -5.74 -12.30
N ILE A 286 14.86 -4.44 -12.36
CA ILE A 286 13.94 -3.84 -13.33
C ILE A 286 14.68 -2.99 -14.36
N SER A 287 15.98 -3.22 -14.58
CA SER A 287 16.79 -2.51 -15.59
C SER A 287 16.19 -2.68 -17.00
N ASP A 288 15.69 -3.87 -17.31
CA ASP A 288 14.75 -4.10 -18.42
C ASP A 288 13.32 -4.12 -17.87
N PRO A 289 12.54 -3.06 -18.10
CA PRO A 289 11.20 -2.95 -17.55
C PRO A 289 10.22 -4.00 -18.08
N ALA A 290 10.52 -4.64 -19.23
CA ALA A 290 9.68 -5.68 -19.80
C ALA A 290 9.95 -7.07 -19.20
N HIS A 291 11.07 -7.25 -18.52
CA HIS A 291 11.48 -8.52 -17.96
C HIS A 291 12.09 -8.34 -16.55
N PRO A 292 11.27 -8.00 -15.53
CA PRO A 292 11.74 -7.98 -14.15
C PRO A 292 12.35 -9.34 -13.77
N THR A 293 13.49 -9.34 -13.08
CA THR A 293 14.17 -10.58 -12.72
C THR A 293 14.49 -10.65 -11.22
N PHE A 294 14.23 -11.79 -10.61
CA PHE A 294 14.52 -12.04 -9.20
C PHE A 294 16.03 -11.97 -8.91
N VAL A 295 16.39 -11.23 -7.87
CA VAL A 295 17.78 -11.10 -7.39
C VAL A 295 17.98 -11.84 -6.08
N GLY A 296 17.03 -11.71 -5.15
CA GLY A 296 17.09 -12.30 -3.82
C GLY A 296 15.95 -11.81 -2.94
N ARG A 297 15.93 -12.23 -1.69
CA ARG A 297 14.94 -11.78 -0.72
C ARG A 297 15.47 -11.78 0.71
N THR A 298 14.82 -11.10 1.63
CA THR A 298 14.99 -11.31 3.06
C THR A 298 14.42 -12.66 3.46
N VAL A 299 14.99 -13.28 4.48
CA VAL A 299 14.53 -14.59 4.98
C VAL A 299 14.37 -14.49 6.48
N TYR A 300 13.19 -14.78 6.95
CA TYR A 300 12.88 -14.81 8.37
C TYR A 300 13.44 -16.07 9.05
N PRO A 301 13.77 -16.02 10.34
CA PRO A 301 14.09 -17.21 11.11
C PRO A 301 12.92 -18.20 11.10
N THR A 302 13.21 -19.50 11.16
CA THR A 302 12.17 -20.54 11.23
C THR A 302 11.24 -20.29 12.42
N GLY A 303 9.94 -20.21 12.16
CA GLY A 303 8.90 -19.99 13.16
C GLY A 303 8.73 -18.52 13.57
N ALA A 304 9.37 -17.58 12.85
CA ALA A 304 9.03 -16.16 12.95
C ALA A 304 7.93 -15.88 11.92
N ASP A 305 6.92 -15.18 12.34
CA ASP A 305 5.96 -14.55 11.46
C ASP A 305 6.64 -13.43 10.67
N GLY A 306 6.19 -13.19 9.48
CA GLY A 306 6.86 -12.27 8.57
C GLY A 306 6.16 -10.94 8.48
N ASP A 307 5.00 -10.92 7.86
CA ASP A 307 4.12 -9.78 7.64
C ASP A 307 4.84 -8.53 7.10
N THR A 308 5.78 -8.74 6.15
CA THR A 308 6.48 -7.63 5.50
C THR A 308 5.47 -6.73 4.80
N HIS A 309 5.11 -5.62 5.45
CA HIS A 309 4.14 -4.66 4.98
C HIS A 309 4.75 -3.64 4.02
N SER A 310 5.80 -2.97 4.49
CA SER A 310 6.42 -1.88 3.74
C SER A 310 7.91 -1.78 4.02
N VAL A 311 8.65 -1.13 3.13
CA VAL A 311 10.10 -1.02 3.23
C VAL A 311 10.59 0.39 2.97
N ALA A 312 11.76 0.73 3.52
CA ALA A 312 12.48 1.95 3.20
C ALA A 312 13.98 1.67 3.02
N LEU A 313 14.55 2.22 1.95
CA LEU A 313 15.99 2.17 1.69
C LEU A 313 16.72 3.28 2.45
N ALA A 314 17.95 2.98 2.86
CA ALA A 314 18.80 3.91 3.57
C ALA A 314 20.28 3.76 3.16
N ARG A 315 21.04 4.85 3.36
CA ARG A 315 22.52 4.86 3.13
C ARG A 315 22.94 4.47 1.74
N GLY A 316 22.29 5.09 0.71
CA GLY A 316 22.58 4.79 -0.69
C GLY A 316 22.34 3.31 -0.99
N ASP A 317 21.16 2.83 -0.63
CA ASP A 317 20.65 1.47 -0.88
C ASP A 317 21.48 0.33 -0.23
N ASN A 318 22.24 0.64 0.84
CA ASN A 318 23.03 -0.37 1.54
C ASN A 318 22.30 -0.95 2.77
N LEU A 319 21.27 -0.28 3.25
CA LEU A 319 20.38 -0.74 4.31
C LEU A 319 18.95 -0.77 3.81
N LEU A 320 18.22 -1.78 4.23
CA LEU A 320 16.77 -1.88 4.10
C LEU A 320 16.17 -1.90 5.50
N LEU A 321 15.12 -1.13 5.69
CA LEU A 321 14.22 -1.20 6.82
C LEU A 321 12.96 -1.91 6.35
N THR A 322 12.53 -2.96 7.05
CA THR A 322 11.23 -3.61 6.82
C THR A 322 10.34 -3.38 8.02
N ALA A 323 9.10 -2.98 7.76
CA ALA A 323 8.06 -2.92 8.77
C ALA A 323 7.25 -4.23 8.68
N ASP A 324 7.23 -4.97 9.76
CA ASP A 324 6.40 -6.16 9.87
C ASP A 324 5.07 -5.75 10.51
N GLU A 325 3.97 -5.83 9.77
CA GLU A 325 2.64 -5.42 10.23
C GLU A 325 1.90 -6.60 10.85
N ASP A 326 2.41 -7.08 11.96
CA ASP A 326 1.84 -8.22 12.66
C ASP A 326 0.78 -7.79 13.68
N PHE A 327 -0.41 -8.38 13.59
CA PHE A 327 -1.55 -8.18 14.48
C PHE A 327 -1.80 -9.37 15.41
N SER A 328 -0.85 -10.27 15.55
CA SER A 328 -1.02 -11.57 16.20
C SER A 328 -1.58 -11.52 17.62
N PRO A 329 -1.21 -10.58 18.53
CA PRO A 329 -1.89 -10.53 19.84
C PRO A 329 -3.39 -10.20 19.74
N GLY A 330 -3.80 -9.63 18.61
CA GLY A 330 -5.18 -9.35 18.26
C GLY A 330 -5.84 -10.47 17.45
N GLU A 331 -5.08 -11.34 16.82
CA GLU A 331 -5.56 -12.50 16.08
C GLU A 331 -5.76 -13.70 17.00
N ILE A 332 -6.83 -14.33 16.93
CA ILE A 332 -7.62 -14.83 18.05
C ILE A 332 -7.60 -16.32 18.20
N LEU A 333 -7.21 -17.09 17.23
CA LEU A 333 -7.56 -18.50 17.23
C LEU A 333 -6.55 -19.43 17.88
N ASN A 334 -5.34 -19.03 18.13
CA ASN A 334 -4.29 -19.65 18.94
C ASN A 334 -2.95 -18.96 18.68
N PRO A 335 -2.74 -17.74 19.18
CA PRO A 335 -1.44 -17.12 19.01
C PRO A 335 -0.35 -17.97 19.64
N PRO A 336 0.83 -18.08 19.02
CA PRO A 336 1.98 -18.69 19.67
C PRO A 336 2.27 -17.99 21.02
N PRO A 337 2.84 -18.68 22.01
CA PRO A 337 3.06 -18.11 23.34
C PRO A 337 4.01 -16.89 23.39
N ASP A 338 4.75 -16.64 22.34
CA ASP A 338 5.69 -15.51 22.21
C ASP A 338 5.20 -14.41 21.26
N ASP A 339 3.90 -14.42 20.95
CA ASP A 339 3.27 -13.58 19.95
C ASP A 339 3.23 -12.11 20.38
N THR A 340 3.79 -11.26 19.55
CA THR A 340 3.92 -9.82 19.77
C THR A 340 3.43 -9.09 18.54
N TRP A 341 3.14 -7.80 18.68
CA TRP A 341 2.82 -6.92 17.56
C TRP A 341 4.03 -6.71 16.65
N GLY A 342 3.78 -6.36 15.41
CA GLY A 342 4.81 -6.12 14.42
C GLY A 342 5.83 -5.04 14.80
N PHE A 343 7.00 -5.14 14.22
CA PHE A 343 8.15 -4.30 14.57
C PHE A 343 9.08 -4.05 13.36
N LEU A 344 10.05 -3.15 13.56
CA LEU A 344 11.04 -2.80 12.53
C LEU A 344 12.21 -3.78 12.52
N ARG A 345 12.57 -4.31 11.33
CA ARG A 345 13.87 -4.97 11.10
C ARG A 345 14.77 -4.10 10.25
N ILE A 346 16.07 -4.22 10.46
CA ILE A 346 17.11 -3.52 9.70
C ILE A 346 18.04 -4.55 9.08
N TRP A 347 18.15 -4.49 7.75
CA TRP A 347 18.92 -5.43 6.95
C TRP A 347 20.13 -4.75 6.31
N ASN A 348 21.26 -5.45 6.25
CA ASN A 348 22.36 -5.11 5.37
C ASN A 348 22.08 -5.73 3.98
N VAL A 349 21.87 -4.86 3.00
CA VAL A 349 21.51 -5.25 1.63
C VAL A 349 22.55 -4.84 0.58
N LYS A 350 23.80 -4.63 1.01
CA LYS A 350 24.93 -4.41 0.07
C LYS A 350 25.05 -5.50 -0.99
N ASN A 351 24.66 -6.72 -0.65
CA ASN A 351 24.42 -7.81 -1.57
C ASN A 351 22.93 -8.15 -1.51
N PRO A 352 22.11 -7.66 -2.45
CA PRO A 352 20.67 -7.90 -2.45
C PRO A 352 20.31 -9.37 -2.72
N ALA A 353 21.24 -10.17 -3.28
CA ALA A 353 21.05 -11.61 -3.44
C ALA A 353 21.14 -12.40 -2.11
N ALA A 354 21.65 -11.78 -1.05
CA ALA A 354 21.80 -12.40 0.27
C ALA A 354 21.71 -11.34 1.38
N PRO A 355 20.52 -10.78 1.64
CA PRO A 355 20.28 -9.84 2.71
C PRO A 355 20.59 -10.45 4.08
N VAL A 356 21.10 -9.64 5.00
CA VAL A 356 21.43 -10.08 6.36
C VAL A 356 20.78 -9.15 7.38
N GLU A 357 19.91 -9.67 8.23
CA GLU A 357 19.36 -8.92 9.35
C GLU A 357 20.47 -8.51 10.32
N ILE A 358 20.53 -7.24 10.69
CA ILE A 358 21.58 -6.69 11.55
C ILE A 358 21.05 -5.91 12.76
N GLY A 359 19.77 -5.62 12.82
CA GLY A 359 19.18 -4.90 13.94
C GLY A 359 17.66 -4.90 13.89
N ARG A 360 17.04 -4.53 15.01
CA ARG A 360 15.59 -4.43 15.20
C ARG A 360 15.27 -3.23 16.09
N PHE A 361 14.06 -2.70 15.92
CA PHE A 361 13.51 -1.73 16.85
C PHE A 361 12.03 -2.07 17.10
N SER A 362 11.64 -2.03 18.37
CA SER A 362 10.28 -2.29 18.85
C SER A 362 9.91 -1.26 19.91
N THR A 363 8.64 -0.96 20.05
CA THR A 363 8.13 -0.20 21.21
C THR A 363 7.90 -1.13 22.39
N ALA A 364 7.72 -0.56 23.57
CA ALA A 364 7.37 -1.35 24.75
C ALA A 364 5.98 -2.00 24.63
N ASN A 365 5.06 -1.35 23.89
CA ASN A 365 3.71 -1.88 23.66
C ASN A 365 3.73 -2.97 22.59
N SER A 366 4.52 -2.83 21.52
CA SER A 366 4.64 -3.89 20.52
C SER A 366 5.26 -5.18 21.06
N LEU A 367 6.05 -5.12 22.12
CA LEU A 367 6.56 -6.30 22.84
C LEU A 367 5.60 -6.82 23.91
N SER A 368 4.35 -6.39 23.92
CA SER A 368 3.36 -6.79 24.92
C SER A 368 2.18 -7.51 24.27
N THR A 369 1.41 -8.21 25.08
CA THR A 369 0.16 -8.85 24.68
C THR A 369 -1.05 -7.94 24.88
N ARG A 370 -0.85 -6.60 24.85
CA ARG A 370 -1.96 -5.64 24.96
C ARG A 370 -2.86 -5.74 23.72
N SER A 371 -4.17 -5.63 23.94
CA SER A 371 -5.19 -5.67 22.91
C SER A 371 -6.19 -4.50 22.98
N ASP A 372 -5.82 -3.42 23.72
CA ASP A 372 -6.64 -2.21 23.85
C ASP A 372 -6.29 -1.12 22.80
N GLY A 373 -5.59 -1.49 21.76
CA GLY A 373 -5.18 -0.69 20.63
C GLY A 373 -4.41 -1.53 19.64
N PHE A 374 -3.83 -0.88 18.61
CA PHE A 374 -3.00 -1.49 17.58
C PHE A 374 -1.56 -1.06 17.83
N TYR A 375 -0.68 -1.98 18.16
CA TYR A 375 0.70 -1.64 18.54
C TYR A 375 1.73 -2.11 17.51
N SER A 376 1.25 -2.40 16.29
CA SER A 376 2.08 -2.74 15.14
C SER A 376 2.70 -1.51 14.49
N ILE A 377 3.85 -1.69 13.87
CA ILE A 377 4.43 -0.73 12.93
C ILE A 377 3.65 -0.76 11.61
N HIS A 378 3.64 0.37 10.87
CA HIS A 378 3.06 0.45 9.54
C HIS A 378 4.11 0.92 8.53
N ASN A 379 4.31 2.21 8.30
CA ASN A 379 5.21 2.72 7.25
C ASN A 379 6.49 3.37 7.79
N PRO A 380 7.68 2.98 7.28
CA PRO A 380 8.96 3.62 7.56
C PRO A 380 9.32 4.66 6.49
N VAL A 381 9.77 5.82 6.90
CA VAL A 381 10.38 6.84 6.03
C VAL A 381 11.76 7.18 6.55
N VAL A 382 12.76 7.30 5.68
CA VAL A 382 14.14 7.57 6.08
C VAL A 382 14.64 8.90 5.54
N ARG A 383 15.26 9.69 6.41
CA ARG A 383 16.02 10.88 6.03
C ARG A 383 17.42 10.82 6.67
N GLY A 384 18.41 10.55 5.86
CA GLY A 384 19.80 10.39 6.31
C GLY A 384 19.99 9.21 7.25
N ASN A 385 20.24 9.46 8.54
CA ASN A 385 20.36 8.43 9.59
C ASN A 385 19.17 8.41 10.55
N THR A 386 18.05 8.99 10.17
CA THR A 386 16.84 9.04 10.97
C THR A 386 15.71 8.33 10.25
N ALA A 387 15.08 7.38 10.92
CA ALA A 387 13.86 6.75 10.50
C ALA A 387 12.67 7.40 11.23
N TYR A 388 11.61 7.67 10.48
CA TYR A 388 10.32 8.12 10.96
C TYR A 388 9.35 7.00 10.69
N LEU A 389 8.69 6.51 11.74
CA LEU A 389 7.92 5.28 11.68
C LEU A 389 6.50 5.59 12.14
N SER A 390 5.50 5.39 11.29
CA SER A 390 4.13 5.32 11.74
C SER A 390 3.93 4.00 12.49
N TRP A 391 3.23 4.08 13.61
CA TRP A 391 3.11 2.95 14.55
C TRP A 391 1.72 2.93 15.19
N TYR A 392 0.70 2.95 14.39
CA TYR A 392 -0.71 2.96 14.77
C TYR A 392 -0.99 3.65 16.11
N THR A 393 -1.43 2.92 17.14
CA THR A 393 -1.77 3.46 18.46
C THR A 393 -0.57 4.04 19.22
N ASP A 394 0.64 3.60 18.90
CA ASP A 394 1.87 4.18 19.43
C ASP A 394 2.30 5.48 18.72
N GLY A 395 1.56 5.92 17.71
CA GLY A 395 1.78 7.20 17.04
C GLY A 395 2.97 7.19 16.09
N VAL A 396 3.77 8.26 16.06
CA VAL A 396 5.03 8.31 15.31
C VAL A 396 6.23 8.08 16.22
N ARG A 397 7.17 7.25 15.76
CA ARG A 397 8.46 7.00 16.39
C ARG A 397 9.58 7.55 15.52
N VAL A 398 10.47 8.34 16.08
CA VAL A 398 11.66 8.87 15.40
C VAL A 398 12.89 8.14 15.95
N VAL A 399 13.57 7.42 15.08
CA VAL A 399 14.63 6.48 15.48
C VAL A 399 15.94 6.85 14.80
N ASP A 400 17.00 7.03 15.60
CA ASP A 400 18.37 7.15 15.12
C ASP A 400 18.90 5.77 14.69
N ILE A 401 19.13 5.63 13.40
CA ILE A 401 19.71 4.43 12.76
C ILE A 401 21.19 4.62 12.40
N SER A 402 21.87 5.63 12.96
CA SER A 402 23.32 5.83 12.75
C SER A 402 24.13 4.59 13.16
N ARG A 403 23.62 3.84 14.13
CA ARG A 403 24.10 2.51 14.53
C ARG A 403 23.03 1.46 14.27
N PRO A 404 22.92 0.93 13.05
CA PRO A 404 21.79 0.07 12.67
C PRO A 404 21.69 -1.24 13.48
N ARG A 405 22.77 -1.66 14.15
CA ARG A 405 22.77 -2.80 15.09
C ARG A 405 22.23 -2.46 16.48
N ALA A 406 22.03 -1.17 16.77
CA ALA A 406 21.52 -0.67 18.03
C ALA A 406 20.76 0.64 17.78
N PRO A 407 19.64 0.57 17.02
CA PRO A 407 18.79 1.71 16.75
C PRO A 407 18.23 2.27 18.06
N ARG A 408 17.95 3.57 18.09
CA ARG A 408 17.52 4.24 19.32
C ARG A 408 16.43 5.25 19.04
N GLU A 409 15.30 5.15 19.74
CA GLU A 409 14.28 6.20 19.71
C GLU A 409 14.87 7.53 20.24
N ILE A 410 14.65 8.60 19.51
CA ILE A 410 15.10 9.95 19.84
C ILE A 410 13.93 10.91 20.03
N ALA A 411 12.77 10.58 19.47
CA ALA A 411 11.56 11.38 19.62
C ALA A 411 10.32 10.51 19.34
N SER A 412 9.18 10.94 19.88
CA SER A 412 7.88 10.32 19.60
C SER A 412 6.75 11.32 19.82
N PHE A 413 5.63 11.08 19.14
CA PHE A 413 4.37 11.79 19.34
C PHE A 413 3.21 10.80 19.16
N VAL A 414 2.30 10.78 20.12
CA VAL A 414 1.06 9.98 20.08
C VAL A 414 -0.10 10.97 20.09
N PRO A 415 -0.91 11.05 19.02
CA PRO A 415 -2.09 11.90 19.00
C PRO A 415 -3.17 11.40 19.97
N PRO A 416 -4.17 12.22 20.30
CA PRO A 416 -5.34 11.73 21.03
C PRO A 416 -6.15 10.77 20.16
N GLY A 417 -6.78 9.76 20.78
CA GLY A 417 -7.74 8.92 20.09
C GLY A 417 -9.01 9.70 19.73
N VAL A 418 -9.57 9.39 18.57
CA VAL A 418 -10.79 9.98 18.02
C VAL A 418 -11.78 8.88 17.67
N GLU A 419 -13.07 9.15 17.85
CA GLU A 419 -14.14 8.22 17.49
C GLU A 419 -14.11 7.90 16.00
N ASP A 420 -14.22 6.63 15.67
CA ASP A 420 -14.36 6.15 14.30
C ASP A 420 -15.75 6.51 13.74
N PRO A 421 -15.84 7.23 12.61
CA PRO A 421 -17.11 7.63 12.04
C PRO A 421 -17.98 6.46 11.56
N PHE A 422 -17.38 5.29 11.34
CA PHE A 422 -18.08 4.07 10.91
C PHE A 422 -18.31 3.06 12.05
N GLY A 423 -17.72 3.29 13.22
CA GLY A 423 -17.88 2.43 14.40
C GLY A 423 -17.17 1.08 14.33
N PHE A 424 -16.16 0.94 13.49
CA PHE A 424 -15.33 -0.27 13.38
C PHE A 424 -14.24 -0.32 14.43
N PHE A 425 -13.61 0.82 14.70
CA PHE A 425 -12.42 0.90 15.55
C PHE A 425 -12.72 1.55 16.88
N PRO A 426 -11.98 1.19 17.95
CA PRO A 426 -12.05 1.90 19.22
C PRO A 426 -11.49 3.33 19.06
N PRO A 427 -11.85 4.26 19.98
CA PRO A 427 -11.36 5.63 19.95
C PRO A 427 -9.88 5.73 20.39
N VAL A 428 -9.00 5.07 19.68
CA VAL A 428 -7.55 5.10 19.86
C VAL A 428 -6.89 5.80 18.66
N PRO A 429 -5.66 6.32 18.82
CA PRO A 429 -4.90 6.80 17.65
C PRO A 429 -4.61 5.64 16.70
N ILE A 430 -4.75 5.89 15.41
CA ILE A 430 -4.37 4.95 14.35
C ILE A 430 -3.54 5.72 13.32
N VAL A 431 -2.28 6.00 13.68
CA VAL A 431 -1.35 6.73 12.79
C VAL A 431 -0.92 5.81 11.67
N TRP A 432 -1.42 6.12 10.47
CA TRP A 432 -1.26 5.33 9.26
C TRP A 432 0.02 5.68 8.52
N GLY A 433 0.13 6.90 8.05
CA GLY A 433 1.25 7.38 7.26
C GLY A 433 2.10 8.41 7.99
N VAL A 434 3.35 8.53 7.56
CA VAL A 434 4.28 9.57 7.98
C VAL A 434 5.11 10.04 6.80
N VAL A 435 5.28 11.35 6.65
CA VAL A 435 6.20 11.92 5.66
C VAL A 435 6.92 13.14 6.24
N VAL A 436 8.12 13.40 5.74
CA VAL A 436 8.92 14.57 6.16
C VAL A 436 9.09 15.52 4.99
N GLU A 437 8.58 16.73 5.12
CA GLU A 437 8.74 17.81 4.16
C GLU A 437 9.46 19.00 4.82
N ARG A 438 10.70 19.28 4.39
CA ARG A 438 11.58 20.29 4.99
C ARG A 438 11.82 20.03 6.48
N ASP A 439 11.26 20.89 7.35
CA ASP A 439 11.33 20.79 8.82
C ASP A 439 10.01 20.30 9.46
N LEU A 440 9.04 19.95 8.63
CA LEU A 440 7.74 19.42 9.06
C LEU A 440 7.75 17.90 9.01
N ILE A 441 7.10 17.28 9.98
CA ILE A 441 6.74 15.87 10.00
C ILE A 441 5.22 15.84 9.93
N LEU A 442 4.67 15.25 8.89
CA LEU A 442 3.24 15.13 8.65
C LEU A 442 2.82 13.71 8.99
N LEU A 443 1.72 13.58 9.69
CA LEU A 443 1.12 12.29 10.03
C LEU A 443 -0.31 12.27 9.51
N SER A 444 -0.73 11.19 8.90
CA SER A 444 -2.14 10.87 8.76
C SER A 444 -2.57 9.94 9.91
N ASP A 445 -3.70 10.25 10.51
CA ASP A 445 -4.37 9.37 11.46
C ASP A 445 -5.73 8.98 10.88
N MET A 446 -6.02 7.69 10.87
CA MET A 446 -7.18 7.12 10.19
C MET A 446 -8.48 7.84 10.55
N ASN A 447 -8.71 8.14 11.82
CA ASN A 447 -9.96 8.73 12.28
C ASN A 447 -9.90 10.25 12.46
N ALA A 448 -8.72 10.80 12.72
CA ALA A 448 -8.55 12.20 13.06
C ALA A 448 -8.21 13.10 11.85
N GLY A 449 -7.40 12.62 10.89
CA GLY A 449 -6.93 13.41 9.76
C GLY A 449 -5.45 13.73 9.82
N LEU A 450 -5.06 14.95 9.50
CA LEU A 450 -3.67 15.38 9.38
C LEU A 450 -3.16 16.02 10.67
N TYR A 451 -1.97 15.62 11.11
CA TYR A 451 -1.17 16.30 12.13
C TYR A 451 0.13 16.84 11.53
N VAL A 452 0.48 18.06 11.89
CA VAL A 452 1.70 18.75 11.47
C VAL A 452 2.60 18.94 12.68
N LEU A 453 3.78 18.31 12.66
CA LEU A 453 4.74 18.34 13.74
C LEU A 453 6.04 19.02 13.31
N LYS A 454 6.79 19.53 14.28
CA LYS A 454 8.20 19.93 14.14
C LYS A 454 9.08 19.24 15.16
N GLN A 455 10.27 18.84 14.72
CA GLN A 455 11.32 18.42 15.62
C GLN A 455 12.05 19.66 16.16
N LYS A 456 12.17 19.78 17.48
CA LYS A 456 13.00 20.81 18.09
C LYS A 456 14.46 20.54 17.72
N GLN A 457 15.12 21.57 17.20
CA GLN A 457 16.58 21.48 17.05
C GLN A 457 17.20 21.34 18.45
N ALA A 458 18.19 20.47 18.56
CA ALA A 458 19.00 20.38 19.79
C ALA A 458 19.73 21.73 19.95
N GLU A 459 19.51 22.42 21.07
CA GLU A 459 20.26 23.61 21.44
C GLU A 459 21.74 23.29 21.66
#